data_bf6f218048f8cfcfd256e2cc5dcd6c58
#
_entry.id   bf6f218048f8cfcfd256e2cc5dcd6c58
#
_cell.length_a   1.000
_cell.length_b   1.000
_cell.length_c   1.000
_cell.angle_alpha   90.00
_cell.angle_beta   90.00
_cell.angle_gamma   90.00
#
_symmetry.space_group_name_H-M   'P 1'
#
loop_
_entity.id
_entity.type
_entity.pdbx_description
1 polymer ?
#
loop_
_entity_poly.entity_id
_entity_poly.type
_entity_poly.pdbx_seq_one_letter_code
_entity_poly.pdbx_strand_id
1 'polypeptide(L)'
;MLLNGTSEPTDGASAHNQPRSGRLESTAGRAELLAWLRERARFLRYEGIKLNSRTLHAGAALSSADIIACLFYHVLRLDPKNPAWAERDIFINSRGHACEPVYVAMADLGFFPWNDLQHVEDFGSHLHGLTATTTPGIEFSTGALGTGLSLAVGAALALRVQRRPGRVVVVTGDGEIQEGLFWEAAMAANHYQLDNIAVIVDRNGYQSNDRGTETVMRLEPLEQRFAAFGFETRRVNGHDPDALLTALETLPLAKGKPSAVIANTVKGKGVSFLESGHIHCGRFGRDFEMGLLEKALQELEGQPV
;
A
#
# COMPACT_ATOMS: atom_id res chain seq x y z
N MET A 1 23.70 -24.00 45.53
CA MET A 1 22.33 -24.35 45.93
C MET A 1 21.39 -23.79 44.90
N LEU A 2 20.82 -24.66 44.15
CA LEU A 2 19.95 -24.46 42.97
C LEU A 2 18.63 -23.78 43.36
N LEU A 3 18.16 -22.84 42.52
CA LEU A 3 16.72 -22.68 42.31
C LEU A 3 16.48 -22.39 40.81
N ASN A 4 16.07 -23.44 40.13
CA ASN A 4 15.38 -23.39 38.82
C ASN A 4 13.98 -22.78 39.03
N GLY A 5 13.64 -21.86 38.18
CA GLY A 5 12.30 -21.32 38.03
C GLY A 5 12.10 -20.94 36.59
N THR A 6 11.87 -21.94 35.75
CA THR A 6 11.33 -21.76 34.37
C THR A 6 9.85 -21.48 34.51
N SER A 7 9.45 -20.21 34.36
CA SER A 7 8.07 -19.88 34.04
C SER A 7 7.94 -19.82 32.51
N GLU A 8 7.31 -20.83 31.95
CA GLU A 8 6.80 -20.80 30.57
C GLU A 8 5.84 -19.62 30.43
N PRO A 9 5.93 -18.84 29.33
CA PRO A 9 4.90 -17.86 29.03
C PRO A 9 3.63 -18.63 28.62
N THR A 10 2.58 -18.46 29.39
CA THR A 10 1.25 -18.95 29.05
C THR A 10 0.82 -18.30 27.76
N ASP A 11 0.69 -19.10 26.70
CA ASP A 11 0.02 -18.79 25.45
C ASP A 11 -1.45 -18.43 25.74
N GLY A 12 -1.69 -17.17 26.03
CA GLY A 12 -3.01 -16.55 26.01
C GLY A 12 -3.30 -15.97 24.62
N ALA A 13 -3.09 -16.76 23.58
CA ALA A 13 -3.62 -16.42 22.27
C ALA A 13 -5.14 -16.60 22.32
N SER A 14 -5.87 -15.50 22.54
CA SER A 14 -7.29 -15.45 22.23
C SER A 14 -7.43 -15.88 20.77
N ALA A 15 -8.15 -16.97 20.56
CA ALA A 15 -8.52 -17.46 19.24
C ALA A 15 -9.51 -16.45 18.61
N HIS A 16 -9.02 -15.28 18.26
CA HIS A 16 -9.69 -14.41 17.33
C HIS A 16 -9.60 -15.12 15.98
N ASN A 17 -10.76 -15.45 15.42
CA ASN A 17 -10.98 -15.95 14.08
C ASN A 17 -9.90 -15.41 13.14
N GLN A 18 -8.82 -16.19 12.95
CA GLN A 18 -7.82 -15.79 11.95
C GLN A 18 -8.57 -15.82 10.62
N PRO A 19 -8.66 -14.68 9.94
CA PRO A 19 -9.32 -14.65 8.65
C PRO A 19 -8.56 -15.63 7.73
N ARG A 20 -9.31 -16.29 6.83
CA ARG A 20 -8.73 -17.23 5.86
C ARG A 20 -7.53 -16.57 5.19
N SER A 21 -6.34 -17.09 5.39
CA SER A 21 -5.12 -16.62 4.72
C SER A 21 -5.23 -16.86 3.21
N GLY A 22 -4.72 -15.94 2.40
CA GLY A 22 -4.67 -16.08 0.96
C GLY A 22 -5.80 -15.38 0.21
N ARG A 23 -5.89 -15.66 -1.10
CA ARG A 23 -6.90 -15.09 -2.00
C ARG A 23 -8.21 -15.86 -1.89
N LEU A 24 -9.31 -15.14 -2.10
CA LEU A 24 -10.63 -15.76 -2.23
C LEU A 24 -10.66 -16.63 -3.51
N GLU A 25 -11.40 -17.74 -3.48
CA GLU A 25 -11.55 -18.59 -4.66
C GLU A 25 -12.22 -17.83 -5.82
N SER A 26 -11.82 -18.13 -7.04
CA SER A 26 -12.29 -17.44 -8.26
C SER A 26 -13.80 -17.61 -8.54
N THR A 27 -14.45 -18.51 -7.81
CA THR A 27 -15.91 -18.79 -7.90
C THR A 27 -16.76 -17.89 -7.02
N ALA A 28 -16.15 -17.06 -6.16
CA ALA A 28 -16.88 -16.15 -5.29
C ALA A 28 -17.66 -15.10 -6.08
N GLY A 29 -18.87 -14.80 -5.65
CA GLY A 29 -19.67 -13.71 -6.23
C GLY A 29 -19.13 -12.33 -5.89
N ARG A 30 -19.47 -11.31 -6.69
CA ARG A 30 -19.01 -9.93 -6.47
C ARG A 30 -19.24 -9.43 -5.05
N ALA A 31 -20.43 -9.70 -4.48
CA ALA A 31 -20.74 -9.25 -3.12
C ALA A 31 -19.84 -9.92 -2.06
N GLU A 32 -19.56 -11.20 -2.20
CA GLU A 32 -18.65 -11.93 -1.33
C GLU A 32 -17.21 -11.41 -1.43
N LEU A 33 -16.75 -11.16 -2.65
CA LEU A 33 -15.43 -10.55 -2.90
C LEU A 33 -15.32 -9.17 -2.23
N LEU A 34 -16.35 -8.34 -2.35
CA LEU A 34 -16.35 -7.00 -1.74
C LEU A 34 -16.34 -7.07 -0.21
N ALA A 35 -17.11 -7.98 0.38
CA ALA A 35 -17.09 -8.22 1.83
C ALA A 35 -15.70 -8.70 2.29
N TRP A 36 -15.12 -9.65 1.56
CA TRP A 36 -13.77 -10.14 1.80
C TRP A 36 -12.73 -9.02 1.75
N LEU A 37 -12.76 -8.18 0.74
CA LEU A 37 -11.80 -7.08 0.60
C LEU A 37 -11.92 -6.02 1.70
N ARG A 38 -13.15 -5.73 2.18
CA ARG A 38 -13.34 -4.88 3.36
C ARG A 38 -12.69 -5.48 4.60
N GLU A 39 -12.91 -6.78 4.81
CA GLU A 39 -12.29 -7.50 5.91
C GLU A 39 -10.75 -7.48 5.79
N ARG A 40 -10.18 -7.71 4.59
CA ARG A 40 -8.74 -7.63 4.35
C ARG A 40 -8.20 -6.22 4.59
N ALA A 41 -8.86 -5.18 4.15
CA ALA A 41 -8.45 -3.80 4.40
C ALA A 41 -8.43 -3.48 5.90
N ARG A 42 -9.44 -3.93 6.67
CA ARG A 42 -9.46 -3.81 8.13
C ARG A 42 -8.30 -4.58 8.77
N PHE A 43 -8.07 -5.81 8.33
CA PHE A 43 -6.97 -6.66 8.78
C PHE A 43 -5.60 -5.98 8.52
N LEU A 44 -5.40 -5.42 7.32
CA LEU A 44 -4.18 -4.69 6.98
C LEU A 44 -3.96 -3.47 7.88
N ARG A 45 -5.03 -2.75 8.24
CA ARG A 45 -4.94 -1.64 9.20
C ARG A 45 -4.58 -2.12 10.59
N TYR A 46 -5.27 -3.15 11.07
CA TYR A 46 -5.10 -3.69 12.42
C TYR A 46 -3.69 -4.27 12.63
N GLU A 47 -3.23 -5.13 11.72
CA GLU A 47 -1.88 -5.69 11.81
C GLU A 47 -0.80 -4.66 11.45
N GLY A 48 -1.07 -3.78 10.47
CA GLY A 48 -0.14 -2.75 10.05
C GLY A 48 0.17 -1.73 11.15
N ILE A 49 -0.84 -1.30 11.94
CA ILE A 49 -0.59 -0.32 13.01
C ILE A 49 0.27 -0.88 14.14
N LYS A 50 0.28 -2.20 14.36
CA LYS A 50 1.18 -2.84 15.34
C LYS A 50 2.65 -2.64 14.96
N LEU A 51 2.96 -2.61 13.66
CA LEU A 51 4.31 -2.37 13.16
C LEU A 51 4.77 -0.94 13.45
N ASN A 52 3.85 -0.01 13.72
CA ASN A 52 4.19 1.40 13.94
C ASN A 52 4.86 1.69 15.30
N SER A 53 5.05 0.69 16.15
CA SER A 53 6.04 0.76 17.23
C SER A 53 7.49 0.78 16.71
N ARG A 54 7.71 0.36 15.46
CA ARG A 54 9.01 0.26 14.77
C ARG A 54 9.12 1.20 13.57
N THR A 55 8.06 1.32 12.77
CA THR A 55 7.94 2.25 11.63
C THR A 55 7.40 3.62 12.07
N LEU A 56 7.25 4.58 11.14
CA LEU A 56 6.99 5.98 11.50
C LEU A 56 5.67 6.55 10.96
N HIS A 57 5.05 5.94 9.93
CA HIS A 57 4.07 6.67 9.09
C HIS A 57 2.67 6.02 9.09
N ALA A 58 2.13 5.70 10.27
CA ALA A 58 0.83 5.06 10.42
C ALA A 58 -0.30 5.70 9.59
N GLY A 59 -0.36 7.04 9.55
CA GLY A 59 -1.41 7.75 8.83
C GLY A 59 -1.46 7.41 7.33
N ALA A 60 -0.30 7.31 6.67
CA ALA A 60 -0.19 6.95 5.26
C ALA A 60 -0.44 5.45 5.01
N ALA A 61 -0.05 4.61 5.97
CA ALA A 61 -0.32 3.18 5.93
C ALA A 61 -1.83 2.89 5.99
N LEU A 62 -2.52 3.51 6.95
CA LEU A 62 -3.95 3.30 7.17
C LEU A 62 -4.81 3.82 6.01
N SER A 63 -4.42 4.96 5.37
CA SER A 63 -5.16 5.50 4.21
C SER A 63 -5.16 4.55 3.03
N SER A 64 -4.03 3.89 2.76
CA SER A 64 -3.86 3.02 1.59
C SER A 64 -4.32 1.58 1.75
N ALA A 65 -4.74 1.17 2.93
CA ALA A 65 -5.04 -0.24 3.20
C ALA A 65 -6.10 -0.84 2.27
N ASP A 66 -7.15 -0.09 1.88
CA ASP A 66 -8.15 -0.56 0.90
C ASP A 66 -7.53 -0.74 -0.50
N ILE A 67 -6.67 0.19 -0.91
CA ILE A 67 -5.96 0.12 -2.19
C ILE A 67 -5.08 -1.13 -2.22
N ILE A 68 -4.28 -1.34 -1.16
CA ILE A 68 -3.40 -2.50 -1.03
C ILE A 68 -4.21 -3.80 -0.96
N ALA A 69 -5.34 -3.82 -0.24
CA ALA A 69 -6.21 -4.99 -0.19
C ALA A 69 -6.72 -5.37 -1.58
N CYS A 70 -7.27 -4.41 -2.35
CA CYS A 70 -7.74 -4.68 -3.71
C CYS A 70 -6.61 -5.17 -4.62
N LEU A 71 -5.43 -4.55 -4.54
CA LEU A 71 -4.28 -4.90 -5.37
C LEU A 71 -3.76 -6.30 -5.06
N PHE A 72 -3.38 -6.58 -3.82
CA PHE A 72 -2.69 -7.82 -3.46
C PHE A 72 -3.62 -9.03 -3.41
N TYR A 73 -4.84 -8.86 -2.92
CA TYR A 73 -5.76 -9.99 -2.77
C TYR A 73 -6.60 -10.29 -4.02
N HIS A 74 -6.64 -9.37 -5.01
CA HIS A 74 -7.44 -9.63 -6.21
C HIS A 74 -6.75 -9.25 -7.53
N VAL A 75 -6.28 -8.00 -7.69
CA VAL A 75 -5.95 -7.42 -9.00
C VAL A 75 -4.59 -7.85 -9.54
N LEU A 76 -3.55 -7.86 -8.70
CA LEU A 76 -2.18 -8.14 -9.13
C LEU A 76 -1.99 -9.64 -9.42
N ARG A 77 -1.34 -9.95 -10.52
CA ARG A 77 -0.89 -11.31 -10.82
C ARG A 77 0.44 -11.54 -10.11
N LEU A 78 0.41 -12.28 -9.04
CA LEU A 78 1.55 -12.57 -8.17
C LEU A 78 1.57 -14.06 -7.84
N ASP A 79 2.78 -14.61 -7.66
CA ASP A 79 2.99 -15.94 -7.12
C ASP A 79 3.96 -15.86 -5.93
N PRO A 80 3.44 -15.97 -4.68
CA PRO A 80 4.27 -15.92 -3.49
C PRO A 80 5.34 -17.01 -3.44
N LYS A 81 5.08 -18.18 -4.07
CA LYS A 81 6.04 -19.29 -4.12
C LYS A 81 7.11 -19.11 -5.21
N ASN A 82 6.84 -18.23 -6.17
CA ASN A 82 7.78 -17.86 -7.23
C ASN A 82 7.76 -16.33 -7.42
N PRO A 83 8.29 -15.54 -6.48
CA PRO A 83 8.28 -14.08 -6.55
C PRO A 83 8.95 -13.52 -7.81
N ALA A 84 9.81 -14.29 -8.46
CA ALA A 84 10.48 -13.94 -9.71
C ALA A 84 9.72 -14.40 -10.97
N TRP A 85 8.48 -14.89 -10.83
CA TRP A 85 7.68 -15.35 -11.97
C TRP A 85 7.67 -14.33 -13.12
N ALA A 86 8.02 -14.80 -14.32
CA ALA A 86 8.29 -13.91 -15.45
C ALA A 86 7.05 -13.14 -15.93
N GLU A 87 5.85 -13.68 -15.76
CA GLU A 87 4.59 -13.07 -16.24
C GLU A 87 3.82 -12.31 -15.16
N ARG A 88 4.41 -12.17 -13.97
CA ARG A 88 3.79 -11.40 -12.87
C ARG A 88 3.62 -9.94 -13.22
N ASP A 89 2.72 -9.28 -12.53
CA ASP A 89 2.70 -7.83 -12.45
C ASP A 89 3.85 -7.34 -11.54
N ILE A 90 4.34 -6.13 -11.76
CA ILE A 90 5.34 -5.46 -10.93
C ILE A 90 4.62 -4.42 -10.06
N PHE A 91 4.79 -4.52 -8.76
CA PHE A 91 4.24 -3.58 -7.80
C PHE A 91 5.32 -2.62 -7.29
N ILE A 92 5.04 -1.32 -7.28
CA ILE A 92 5.93 -0.30 -6.74
C ILE A 92 5.17 0.53 -5.70
N ASN A 93 5.55 0.40 -4.42
CA ASN A 93 5.13 1.34 -3.38
C ASN A 93 6.03 2.58 -3.46
N SER A 94 5.68 3.57 -4.28
CA SER A 94 6.54 4.73 -4.57
C SER A 94 6.88 5.53 -3.31
N ARG A 95 5.89 5.73 -2.43
CA ARG A 95 6.11 6.28 -1.09
C ARG A 95 6.51 5.18 -0.11
N GLY A 96 7.71 4.65 -0.25
CA GLY A 96 8.22 3.49 0.49
C GLY A 96 7.88 3.45 1.98
N HIS A 97 7.68 4.60 2.61
CA HIS A 97 7.36 4.77 4.03
C HIS A 97 5.95 4.29 4.44
N ALA A 98 5.04 4.05 3.50
CA ALA A 98 3.75 3.39 3.77
C ALA A 98 3.88 1.87 3.51
N CYS A 99 4.84 1.24 4.16
CA CYS A 99 5.22 -0.15 3.93
C CYS A 99 4.36 -1.15 4.71
N GLU A 100 3.75 -0.75 5.81
CA GLU A 100 3.09 -1.64 6.75
C GLU A 100 1.97 -2.49 6.10
N PRO A 101 0.98 -1.93 5.39
CA PRO A 101 -0.07 -2.74 4.76
C PRO A 101 0.50 -3.63 3.65
N VAL A 102 1.59 -3.22 2.99
CA VAL A 102 2.27 -4.02 1.97
C VAL A 102 2.92 -5.24 2.61
N TYR A 103 3.68 -5.06 3.69
CA TYR A 103 4.33 -6.17 4.39
C TYR A 103 3.34 -7.14 5.00
N VAL A 104 2.26 -6.63 5.61
CA VAL A 104 1.20 -7.49 6.15
C VAL A 104 0.54 -8.30 5.03
N ALA A 105 0.19 -7.68 3.89
CA ALA A 105 -0.39 -8.40 2.76
C ALA A 105 0.56 -9.45 2.19
N MET A 106 1.84 -9.13 2.06
CA MET A 106 2.85 -10.06 1.53
C MET A 106 3.09 -11.24 2.47
N ALA A 107 3.16 -11.01 3.79
CA ALA A 107 3.28 -12.08 4.79
C ALA A 107 2.04 -12.98 4.79
N ASP A 108 0.82 -12.41 4.75
CA ASP A 108 -0.44 -13.15 4.70
C ASP A 108 -0.57 -14.00 3.43
N LEU A 109 -0.04 -13.53 2.31
CA LEU A 109 0.01 -14.28 1.05
C LEU A 109 1.15 -15.31 1.00
N GLY A 110 2.11 -15.26 1.92
CA GLY A 110 3.19 -16.26 2.04
C GLY A 110 4.46 -15.92 1.24
N PHE A 111 4.73 -14.65 0.95
CA PHE A 111 6.02 -14.22 0.37
C PHE A 111 7.19 -14.43 1.34
N PHE A 112 6.93 -14.33 2.64
CA PHE A 112 7.86 -14.60 3.73
C PHE A 112 7.09 -15.00 5.00
N PRO A 113 7.76 -15.59 6.01
CA PRO A 113 7.11 -16.02 7.23
C PRO A 113 6.44 -14.87 7.98
N TRP A 114 5.24 -15.08 8.52
CA TRP A 114 4.50 -14.09 9.31
C TRP A 114 5.32 -13.52 10.48
N ASN A 115 6.13 -14.38 11.12
CA ASN A 115 6.95 -13.97 12.26
C ASN A 115 7.99 -12.90 11.91
N ASP A 116 8.37 -12.77 10.63
CA ASP A 116 9.36 -11.77 10.20
C ASP A 116 8.84 -10.34 10.39
N LEU A 117 7.51 -10.15 10.45
CA LEU A 117 6.89 -8.86 10.77
C LEU A 117 7.30 -8.32 12.16
N GLN A 118 7.67 -9.19 13.11
CA GLN A 118 8.16 -8.80 14.43
C GLN A 118 9.58 -8.22 14.38
N HIS A 119 10.28 -8.43 13.27
CA HIS A 119 11.68 -8.03 13.05
C HIS A 119 11.84 -6.85 12.08
N VAL A 120 10.76 -6.13 11.79
CA VAL A 120 10.83 -4.89 10.97
C VAL A 120 11.81 -3.92 11.64
N GLU A 121 12.74 -3.34 10.86
CA GLU A 121 13.78 -2.42 11.33
C GLU A 121 14.85 -3.05 12.26
N ASP A 122 14.82 -4.34 12.54
CA ASP A 122 15.91 -5.00 13.27
C ASP A 122 17.16 -5.10 12.38
N PHE A 123 18.35 -5.07 13.02
CA PHE A 123 19.60 -5.23 12.30
C PHE A 123 19.65 -6.59 11.58
N GLY A 124 19.89 -6.56 10.27
CA GLY A 124 19.92 -7.76 9.42
C GLY A 124 18.53 -8.24 8.96
N SER A 125 17.45 -7.56 9.34
CA SER A 125 16.12 -7.85 8.80
C SER A 125 16.04 -7.52 7.30
N HIS A 126 15.24 -8.27 6.56
CA HIS A 126 14.89 -7.94 5.17
C HIS A 126 13.71 -6.96 5.07
N LEU A 127 13.08 -6.60 6.20
CA LEU A 127 11.96 -5.67 6.30
C LEU A 127 12.45 -4.36 6.94
N HIS A 128 12.40 -3.29 6.16
CA HIS A 128 12.83 -1.96 6.58
C HIS A 128 11.62 -1.02 6.72
N GLY A 129 11.79 0.16 7.34
CA GLY A 129 10.76 1.20 7.39
C GLY A 129 10.43 1.85 6.05
N LEU A 130 11.12 1.43 5.00
CA LEU A 130 10.87 1.73 3.59
C LEU A 130 10.91 0.44 2.79
N THR A 131 10.04 0.29 1.79
CA THR A 131 10.07 -0.89 0.92
C THR A 131 11.40 -0.99 0.18
N ALA A 132 12.06 -2.14 0.25
CA ALA A 132 13.39 -2.37 -0.29
C ALA A 132 13.51 -3.73 -1.00
N THR A 133 14.48 -3.83 -1.90
CA THR A 133 14.76 -5.05 -2.71
C THR A 133 15.25 -6.24 -1.88
N THR A 134 15.53 -6.05 -0.60
CA THR A 134 15.82 -7.12 0.35
C THR A 134 14.56 -7.94 0.68
N THR A 135 13.37 -7.36 0.52
CA THR A 135 12.08 -8.02 0.76
C THR A 135 11.72 -8.89 -0.45
N PRO A 136 11.48 -10.21 -0.29
CA PRO A 136 11.07 -11.08 -1.38
C PRO A 136 9.83 -10.56 -2.11
N GLY A 137 9.90 -10.40 -3.44
CA GLY A 137 8.79 -9.89 -4.26
C GLY A 137 8.72 -8.36 -4.39
N ILE A 138 9.69 -7.63 -3.83
CA ILE A 138 9.87 -6.18 -4.06
C ILE A 138 11.03 -5.98 -5.03
N GLU A 139 10.75 -5.42 -6.20
CA GLU A 139 11.73 -5.24 -7.27
C GLU A 139 12.56 -3.95 -7.15
N PHE A 140 12.06 -2.95 -6.44
CA PHE A 140 12.70 -1.65 -6.32
C PHE A 140 12.67 -1.12 -4.90
N SER A 141 13.82 -0.67 -4.41
CA SER A 141 13.90 0.12 -3.18
C SER A 141 13.36 1.51 -3.45
N THR A 142 12.46 1.99 -2.59
CA THR A 142 11.78 3.28 -2.72
C THR A 142 11.89 4.10 -1.42
N GLY A 143 11.34 5.32 -1.44
CA GLY A 143 11.39 6.23 -0.29
C GLY A 143 11.93 7.62 -0.64
N ALA A 144 12.79 7.75 -1.66
CA ALA A 144 13.03 9.03 -2.31
C ALA A 144 11.77 9.37 -3.12
N LEU A 145 10.95 10.32 -2.61
CA LEU A 145 9.64 10.63 -3.17
C LEU A 145 9.73 11.08 -4.64
N GLY A 146 8.74 10.70 -5.43
CA GLY A 146 8.66 11.00 -6.86
C GLY A 146 9.42 10.04 -7.78
N THR A 147 10.30 9.16 -7.23
CA THR A 147 11.13 8.27 -8.06
C THR A 147 10.40 7.04 -8.60
N GLY A 148 9.32 6.60 -7.93
CA GLY A 148 8.67 5.34 -8.25
C GLY A 148 8.09 5.27 -9.66
N LEU A 149 7.57 6.39 -10.20
CA LEU A 149 7.10 6.42 -11.58
C LEU A 149 8.25 6.32 -12.59
N SER A 150 9.43 6.88 -12.29
CA SER A 150 10.62 6.73 -13.15
C SER A 150 11.08 5.28 -13.22
N LEU A 151 11.08 4.57 -12.07
CA LEU A 151 11.36 3.13 -12.01
C LEU A 151 10.31 2.34 -12.81
N ALA A 152 9.03 2.72 -12.70
CA ALA A 152 7.94 2.10 -13.44
C ALA A 152 8.08 2.25 -14.96
N VAL A 153 8.51 3.42 -15.44
CA VAL A 153 8.77 3.65 -16.87
C VAL A 153 9.84 2.69 -17.38
N GLY A 154 10.96 2.56 -16.65
CA GLY A 154 12.02 1.61 -17.00
C GLY A 154 11.53 0.17 -17.01
N ALA A 155 10.79 -0.26 -15.97
CA ALA A 155 10.22 -1.60 -15.87
C ALA A 155 9.21 -1.89 -16.98
N ALA A 156 8.30 -0.96 -17.28
CA ALA A 156 7.29 -1.12 -18.32
C ALA A 156 7.89 -1.23 -19.73
N LEU A 157 8.94 -0.45 -20.01
CA LEU A 157 9.72 -0.57 -21.26
C LEU A 157 10.42 -1.92 -21.34
N ALA A 158 11.04 -2.39 -20.25
CA ALA A 158 11.68 -3.69 -20.18
C ALA A 158 10.70 -4.83 -20.45
N LEU A 159 9.52 -4.82 -19.82
CA LEU A 159 8.46 -5.80 -20.07
C LEU A 159 8.04 -5.81 -21.55
N ARG A 160 7.87 -4.62 -22.16
CA ARG A 160 7.50 -4.48 -23.57
C ARG A 160 8.58 -5.03 -24.51
N VAL A 161 9.86 -4.67 -24.29
CA VAL A 161 10.99 -5.17 -25.09
C VAL A 161 11.11 -6.69 -24.96
N GLN A 162 10.90 -7.22 -23.78
CA GLN A 162 10.93 -8.67 -23.52
C GLN A 162 9.64 -9.38 -23.96
N ARG A 163 8.62 -8.67 -24.44
CA ARG A 163 7.29 -9.21 -24.81
C ARG A 163 6.61 -9.96 -23.66
N ARG A 164 6.81 -9.49 -22.42
CA ARG A 164 6.18 -10.05 -21.23
C ARG A 164 4.84 -9.36 -20.96
N PRO A 165 3.80 -10.11 -20.56
CA PRO A 165 2.44 -9.57 -20.42
C PRO A 165 2.21 -8.79 -19.11
N GLY A 166 3.22 -8.63 -18.26
CA GLY A 166 3.12 -7.95 -16.96
C GLY A 166 2.73 -6.48 -17.08
N ARG A 167 2.01 -6.00 -16.08
CA ARG A 167 1.72 -4.58 -15.85
C ARG A 167 2.62 -4.07 -14.75
N VAL A 168 2.86 -2.75 -14.73
CA VAL A 168 3.53 -2.07 -13.62
C VAL A 168 2.52 -1.20 -12.91
N VAL A 169 2.26 -1.49 -11.63
CA VAL A 169 1.31 -0.76 -10.79
C VAL A 169 2.09 0.00 -9.72
N VAL A 170 1.92 1.33 -9.71
CA VAL A 170 2.61 2.25 -8.80
C VAL A 170 1.58 2.85 -7.84
N VAL A 171 1.77 2.67 -6.54
CA VAL A 171 1.00 3.40 -5.52
C VAL A 171 1.83 4.58 -5.04
N THR A 172 1.28 5.79 -5.18
CA THR A 172 1.93 7.06 -4.83
C THR A 172 1.04 7.89 -3.90
N GLY A 173 1.64 8.83 -3.17
CA GLY A 173 0.91 9.81 -2.38
C GLY A 173 0.69 11.12 -3.12
N ASP A 174 -0.34 11.86 -2.74
CA ASP A 174 -0.63 13.17 -3.33
C ASP A 174 0.46 14.21 -3.02
N GLY A 175 1.03 14.25 -1.82
CA GLY A 175 2.17 15.09 -1.53
C GLY A 175 3.44 14.70 -2.32
N GLU A 176 3.60 13.42 -2.62
CA GLU A 176 4.72 12.90 -3.40
C GLU A 176 4.70 13.39 -4.86
N ILE A 177 3.53 13.47 -5.47
CA ILE A 177 3.40 13.91 -6.87
C ILE A 177 3.64 15.42 -7.07
N GLN A 178 3.98 16.17 -6.02
CA GLN A 178 4.51 17.53 -6.14
C GLN A 178 5.98 17.56 -6.57
N GLU A 179 6.68 16.42 -6.48
CA GLU A 179 8.06 16.29 -6.96
C GLU A 179 8.16 16.39 -8.49
N GLY A 180 9.11 17.18 -8.99
CA GLY A 180 9.27 17.41 -10.44
C GLY A 180 9.59 16.13 -11.22
N LEU A 181 10.39 15.24 -10.64
CA LEU A 181 10.76 13.95 -11.22
C LEU A 181 9.56 13.08 -11.57
N PHE A 182 8.47 13.16 -10.78
CA PHE A 182 7.22 12.45 -11.09
C PHE A 182 6.66 12.87 -12.46
N TRP A 183 6.62 14.17 -12.74
CA TRP A 183 6.07 14.71 -13.99
C TRP A 183 7.01 14.52 -15.18
N GLU A 184 8.33 14.51 -14.97
CA GLU A 184 9.30 14.10 -15.98
C GLU A 184 9.07 12.65 -16.42
N ALA A 185 8.86 11.75 -15.45
CA ALA A 185 8.52 10.36 -15.73
C ALA A 185 7.14 10.22 -16.41
N ALA A 186 6.16 11.06 -16.05
CA ALA A 186 4.86 11.09 -16.70
C ALA A 186 4.96 11.48 -18.18
N MET A 187 5.81 12.46 -18.54
CA MET A 187 6.10 12.78 -19.94
C MET A 187 6.67 11.57 -20.69
N ALA A 188 7.63 10.86 -20.08
CA ALA A 188 8.22 9.67 -20.69
C ALA A 188 7.19 8.54 -20.86
N ALA A 189 6.35 8.28 -19.84
CA ALA A 189 5.29 7.28 -19.92
C ALA A 189 4.32 7.52 -21.07
N ASN A 190 3.91 8.78 -21.27
CA ASN A 190 3.07 9.19 -22.39
C ASN A 190 3.81 9.10 -23.74
N HIS A 191 5.06 9.60 -23.82
CA HIS A 191 5.85 9.57 -25.05
C HIS A 191 5.98 8.15 -25.61
N TYR A 192 6.27 7.19 -24.73
CA TYR A 192 6.37 5.77 -25.09
C TYR A 192 5.04 5.04 -25.12
N GLN A 193 3.90 5.72 -24.89
CA GLN A 193 2.55 5.12 -24.89
C GLN A 193 2.50 3.86 -24.00
N LEU A 194 2.95 3.98 -22.74
CA LEU A 194 3.06 2.86 -21.81
C LEU A 194 1.70 2.55 -21.15
N ASP A 195 0.81 1.92 -21.91
CA ASP A 195 -0.51 1.48 -21.40
C ASP A 195 -0.43 0.31 -20.41
N ASN A 196 0.76 -0.26 -20.22
CA ASN A 196 1.05 -1.23 -19.17
C ASN A 196 1.48 -0.59 -17.84
N ILE A 197 1.39 0.74 -17.68
CA ILE A 197 1.58 1.46 -16.40
C ILE A 197 0.23 1.88 -15.85
N ALA A 198 0.01 1.61 -14.56
CA ALA A 198 -1.07 2.19 -13.77
C ALA A 198 -0.52 2.88 -12.53
N VAL A 199 -0.81 4.18 -12.39
CA VAL A 199 -0.53 4.97 -11.20
C VAL A 199 -1.79 5.04 -10.35
N ILE A 200 -1.69 4.66 -9.07
CA ILE A 200 -2.76 4.77 -8.09
C ILE A 200 -2.35 5.86 -7.10
N VAL A 201 -3.06 6.98 -7.11
CA VAL A 201 -2.79 8.09 -6.19
C VAL A 201 -3.63 7.91 -4.94
N ASP A 202 -2.98 7.66 -3.79
CA ASP A 202 -3.61 7.78 -2.48
C ASP A 202 -3.78 9.27 -2.16
N ARG A 203 -4.94 9.81 -2.54
CA ARG A 203 -5.30 11.23 -2.38
C ARG A 203 -5.90 11.45 -0.99
N ASN A 204 -5.06 11.41 0.04
CA ASN A 204 -5.49 11.57 1.43
C ASN A 204 -5.53 13.03 1.91
N GLY A 205 -5.04 13.98 1.10
CA GLY A 205 -5.14 15.41 1.36
C GLY A 205 -4.05 15.97 2.27
N TYR A 206 -3.10 15.17 2.75
CA TYR A 206 -2.09 15.61 3.71
C TYR A 206 -0.68 15.19 3.31
N GLN A 207 0.27 16.05 3.65
CA GLN A 207 1.70 15.79 3.53
C GLN A 207 2.45 16.36 4.73
N SER A 208 3.71 16.01 4.90
CA SER A 208 4.68 16.50 5.90
C SER A 208 4.12 17.34 7.03
N ASN A 209 4.21 16.89 8.29
CA ASN A 209 3.81 17.62 9.48
C ASN A 209 2.35 18.14 9.43
N ASP A 210 1.44 17.30 8.90
CA ASP A 210 -0.01 17.52 8.89
C ASP A 210 -0.50 18.76 8.13
N ARG A 211 0.29 19.18 7.15
CA ARG A 211 -0.14 20.24 6.24
C ARG A 211 -0.99 19.66 5.13
N GLY A 212 -2.12 20.31 4.88
CA GLY A 212 -2.96 20.00 3.72
C GLY A 212 -2.17 20.13 2.43
N THR A 213 -2.23 19.13 1.55
CA THR A 213 -1.50 19.11 0.27
C THR A 213 -1.80 20.37 -0.55
N GLU A 214 -3.08 20.80 -0.59
CA GLU A 214 -3.49 22.02 -1.30
C GLU A 214 -2.99 23.30 -0.65
N THR A 215 -2.66 23.28 0.65
CA THR A 215 -2.11 24.42 1.37
C THR A 215 -0.62 24.59 1.11
N VAL A 216 0.11 23.46 0.95
CA VAL A 216 1.54 23.50 0.66
C VAL A 216 1.77 23.86 -0.80
N MET A 217 1.17 23.10 -1.72
CA MET A 217 1.23 23.35 -3.16
C MET A 217 0.01 22.74 -3.84
N ARG A 218 -0.77 23.54 -4.53
CA ARG A 218 -2.03 23.12 -5.15
C ARG A 218 -1.81 22.07 -6.22
N LEU A 219 -2.57 20.99 -6.13
CA LEU A 219 -2.60 19.90 -7.10
C LEU A 219 -3.88 19.87 -7.93
N GLU A 220 -4.98 20.36 -7.37
CA GLU A 220 -6.27 20.33 -8.08
C GLU A 220 -6.33 21.35 -9.23
N PRO A 221 -7.03 21.04 -10.33
CA PRO A 221 -7.73 19.78 -10.61
C PRO A 221 -6.76 18.71 -11.12
N LEU A 222 -6.60 17.64 -10.32
CA LEU A 222 -5.54 16.64 -10.53
C LEU A 222 -5.76 15.80 -11.80
N GLU A 223 -7.01 15.46 -12.14
CA GLU A 223 -7.34 14.73 -13.38
C GLU A 223 -6.89 15.51 -14.63
N GLN A 224 -7.08 16.82 -14.62
CA GLN A 224 -6.68 17.66 -15.76
C GLN A 224 -5.14 17.71 -15.89
N ARG A 225 -4.43 17.69 -14.76
CA ARG A 225 -2.95 17.62 -14.78
C ARG A 225 -2.48 16.32 -15.38
N PHE A 226 -2.98 15.17 -14.92
CA PHE A 226 -2.65 13.88 -15.51
C PHE A 226 -3.03 13.80 -16.98
N ALA A 227 -4.23 14.31 -17.36
CA ALA A 227 -4.67 14.35 -18.75
C ALA A 227 -3.75 15.21 -19.63
N ALA A 228 -3.24 16.35 -19.12
CA ALA A 228 -2.28 17.20 -19.84
C ALA A 228 -0.94 16.48 -20.08
N PHE A 229 -0.58 15.51 -19.20
CA PHE A 229 0.58 14.63 -19.40
C PHE A 229 0.21 13.33 -20.16
N GLY A 230 -0.99 13.25 -20.78
CA GLY A 230 -1.38 12.17 -21.65
C GLY A 230 -1.92 10.90 -20.99
N PHE A 231 -2.16 10.94 -19.68
CA PHE A 231 -2.78 9.82 -18.96
C PHE A 231 -4.29 9.76 -19.19
N GLU A 232 -4.84 8.55 -19.23
CA GLU A 232 -6.27 8.35 -18.99
C GLU A 232 -6.52 8.28 -17.49
N THR A 233 -7.59 8.96 -17.01
CA THR A 233 -7.78 9.16 -15.56
C THR A 233 -9.13 8.69 -15.08
N ARG A 234 -9.19 8.23 -13.84
CA ARG A 234 -10.42 7.93 -13.11
C ARG A 234 -10.28 8.32 -11.64
N ARG A 235 -11.24 9.09 -11.12
CA ARG A 235 -11.32 9.39 -9.67
C ARG A 235 -12.36 8.49 -9.03
N VAL A 236 -12.03 7.95 -7.85
CA VAL A 236 -12.88 7.04 -7.07
C VAL A 236 -12.84 7.36 -5.59
N ASN A 237 -13.84 6.89 -4.84
CA ASN A 237 -13.72 6.79 -3.39
C ASN A 237 -12.74 5.66 -3.05
N GLY A 238 -11.59 5.99 -2.45
CA GLY A 238 -10.54 5.04 -2.11
C GLY A 238 -10.87 4.10 -0.95
N HIS A 239 -12.01 4.30 -0.29
CA HIS A 239 -12.53 3.42 0.77
C HIS A 239 -13.77 2.62 0.33
N ASP A 240 -14.14 2.71 -0.95
CA ASP A 240 -15.16 1.89 -1.54
C ASP A 240 -14.51 0.79 -2.41
N PRO A 241 -14.47 -0.47 -1.96
CA PRO A 241 -13.82 -1.54 -2.69
C PRO A 241 -14.49 -1.82 -4.05
N ASP A 242 -15.79 -1.54 -4.21
CA ASP A 242 -16.47 -1.72 -5.51
C ASP A 242 -16.02 -0.67 -6.52
N ALA A 243 -15.94 0.59 -6.11
CA ALA A 243 -15.41 1.67 -6.94
C ALA A 243 -13.93 1.45 -7.31
N LEU A 244 -13.11 1.01 -6.33
CA LEU A 244 -11.70 0.67 -6.56
C LEU A 244 -11.57 -0.49 -7.55
N LEU A 245 -12.25 -1.62 -7.31
CA LEU A 245 -12.17 -2.78 -8.20
C LEU A 245 -12.63 -2.45 -9.61
N THR A 246 -13.75 -1.73 -9.75
CA THR A 246 -14.26 -1.31 -11.07
C THR A 246 -13.23 -0.51 -11.85
N ALA A 247 -12.44 0.33 -11.16
CA ALA A 247 -11.35 1.07 -11.81
C ALA A 247 -10.15 0.18 -12.13
N LEU A 248 -9.74 -0.68 -11.19
CA LEU A 248 -8.51 -1.47 -11.28
C LEU A 248 -8.64 -2.68 -12.23
N GLU A 249 -9.82 -3.30 -12.31
CA GLU A 249 -10.10 -4.40 -13.23
C GLU A 249 -10.16 -3.95 -14.69
N THR A 250 -10.46 -2.66 -14.95
CA THR A 250 -10.54 -2.08 -16.30
C THR A 250 -9.20 -1.55 -16.83
N LEU A 251 -8.09 -1.77 -16.11
CA LEU A 251 -6.76 -1.33 -16.55
C LEU A 251 -6.27 -2.14 -17.75
N PRO A 252 -5.68 -1.49 -18.79
CA PRO A 252 -5.51 -0.05 -18.94
C PRO A 252 -6.83 0.69 -19.18
N LEU A 253 -7.00 1.88 -18.62
CA LEU A 253 -8.21 2.71 -18.80
C LEU A 253 -8.43 3.09 -20.26
N ALA A 254 -7.35 3.23 -21.04
CA ALA A 254 -7.38 3.43 -22.48
C ALA A 254 -6.14 2.81 -23.13
N LYS A 255 -6.32 2.18 -24.27
CA LYS A 255 -5.22 1.60 -25.06
C LYS A 255 -4.25 2.69 -25.52
N GLY A 256 -2.95 2.42 -25.39
CA GLY A 256 -1.89 3.35 -25.80
C GLY A 256 -1.67 4.53 -24.86
N LYS A 257 -2.35 4.57 -23.70
CA LYS A 257 -2.16 5.61 -22.68
C LYS A 257 -1.84 5.00 -21.32
N PRO A 258 -0.90 5.58 -20.56
CA PRO A 258 -0.76 5.23 -19.17
C PRO A 258 -2.02 5.61 -18.38
N SER A 259 -2.31 4.87 -17.30
CA SER A 259 -3.52 5.05 -16.52
C SER A 259 -3.23 5.71 -15.17
N ALA A 260 -4.11 6.60 -14.69
CA ALA A 260 -4.06 7.16 -13.36
C ALA A 260 -5.41 7.00 -12.63
N VAL A 261 -5.43 6.26 -11.53
CA VAL A 261 -6.59 6.15 -10.64
C VAL A 261 -6.34 7.04 -9.43
N ILE A 262 -7.16 8.07 -9.27
CA ILE A 262 -7.10 9.00 -8.13
C ILE A 262 -8.06 8.49 -7.07
N ALA A 263 -7.55 7.83 -6.05
CA ALA A 263 -8.32 7.28 -4.95
C ALA A 263 -8.41 8.30 -3.81
N ASN A 264 -9.56 8.93 -3.63
CA ASN A 264 -9.80 9.82 -2.49
C ASN A 264 -9.90 9.00 -1.22
N THR A 265 -9.00 9.26 -0.29
CA THR A 265 -8.87 8.53 0.96
C THR A 265 -8.86 9.48 2.16
N VAL A 266 -8.86 8.93 3.35
CA VAL A 266 -8.72 9.64 4.62
C VAL A 266 -7.42 9.21 5.28
N LYS A 267 -6.51 10.15 5.53
CA LYS A 267 -5.28 9.88 6.27
C LYS A 267 -5.62 9.33 7.65
N GLY A 268 -4.96 8.24 8.05
CA GLY A 268 -5.23 7.64 9.36
C GLY A 268 -6.56 6.87 9.46
N LYS A 269 -7.16 6.50 8.32
CA LYS A 269 -8.48 5.85 8.22
C LYS A 269 -8.70 4.76 9.26
N GLY A 270 -9.76 4.92 10.04
CA GLY A 270 -10.19 3.96 11.05
C GLY A 270 -9.67 4.25 12.46
N VAL A 271 -8.80 5.24 12.62
CA VAL A 271 -8.27 5.65 13.93
C VAL A 271 -8.52 7.12 14.15
N SER A 272 -9.45 7.46 15.07
CA SER A 272 -10.04 8.79 15.22
C SER A 272 -9.03 9.91 15.40
N PHE A 273 -7.99 9.70 16.22
CA PHE A 273 -6.97 10.71 16.47
C PHE A 273 -5.93 10.84 15.32
N LEU A 274 -5.83 9.84 14.43
CA LEU A 274 -5.01 9.92 13.21
C LEU A 274 -5.79 10.52 12.04
N GLU A 275 -7.12 10.32 11.96
CA GLU A 275 -7.97 10.96 10.95
C GLU A 275 -8.04 12.48 11.14
N SER A 276 -7.75 12.99 12.34
CA SER A 276 -7.70 14.43 12.61
C SER A 276 -6.60 15.17 11.85
N GLY A 277 -5.67 14.45 11.25
CA GLY A 277 -4.58 15.00 10.45
C GLY A 277 -3.41 15.58 11.26
N HIS A 278 -3.45 15.55 12.60
CA HIS A 278 -2.44 16.21 13.45
C HIS A 278 -1.20 15.35 13.73
N ILE A 279 -1.18 14.09 13.31
CA ILE A 279 -0.05 13.17 13.53
C ILE A 279 0.45 12.65 12.19
N HIS A 280 1.59 13.17 11.72
CA HIS A 280 2.21 12.72 10.48
C HIS A 280 3.10 11.51 10.67
N CYS A 281 4.02 11.58 11.61
CA CYS A 281 4.97 10.50 11.90
C CYS A 281 5.28 10.42 13.39
N GLY A 282 5.62 9.23 13.84
CA GLY A 282 5.99 8.91 15.21
C GLY A 282 5.77 7.43 15.50
N ARG A 283 6.51 6.92 16.48
CA ARG A 283 6.44 5.53 16.91
C ARG A 283 5.66 5.43 18.22
N PHE A 284 4.72 4.49 18.30
CA PHE A 284 4.11 4.13 19.56
C PHE A 284 5.15 3.54 20.53
N GLY A 285 5.09 3.98 21.79
CA GLY A 285 6.06 3.60 22.81
C GLY A 285 7.37 4.40 22.82
N ARG A 286 7.56 5.31 21.85
CA ARG A 286 8.70 6.22 21.78
C ARG A 286 8.28 7.67 21.67
N ASP A 287 7.55 8.02 20.61
CA ASP A 287 7.10 9.38 20.33
C ASP A 287 5.66 9.60 20.80
N PHE A 288 4.88 8.52 20.93
CA PHE A 288 3.53 8.47 21.45
C PHE A 288 3.41 7.43 22.57
N GLU A 289 2.47 7.65 23.51
CA GLU A 289 2.19 6.69 24.56
C GLU A 289 1.65 5.36 23.99
N MET A 290 2.04 4.23 24.59
CA MET A 290 1.56 2.90 24.18
C MET A 290 0.04 2.75 24.32
N GLY A 291 -0.59 3.43 25.27
CA GLY A 291 -2.05 3.45 25.40
C GLY A 291 -2.79 3.98 24.16
N LEU A 292 -2.15 4.80 23.31
CA LEU A 292 -2.71 5.22 22.03
C LEU A 292 -2.72 4.07 21.00
N LEU A 293 -1.75 3.16 21.03
CA LEU A 293 -1.77 1.97 20.19
C LEU A 293 -2.95 1.06 20.58
N GLU A 294 -3.12 0.82 21.88
CA GLU A 294 -4.24 0.02 22.39
C GLU A 294 -5.59 0.64 21.99
N LYS A 295 -5.72 1.96 22.12
CA LYS A 295 -6.92 2.68 21.66
C LYS A 295 -7.15 2.51 20.15
N ALA A 296 -6.12 2.65 19.34
CA ALA A 296 -6.23 2.48 17.89
C ALA A 296 -6.67 1.06 17.52
N LEU A 297 -6.12 0.04 18.17
CA LEU A 297 -6.50 -1.35 17.96
C LEU A 297 -7.99 -1.59 18.33
N GLN A 298 -8.46 -1.05 19.46
CA GLN A 298 -9.86 -1.13 19.87
C GLN A 298 -10.79 -0.45 18.85
N GLU A 299 -10.42 0.72 18.34
CA GLU A 299 -11.21 1.41 17.31
C GLU A 299 -11.29 0.61 16.00
N LEU A 300 -10.19 -0.05 15.60
CA LEU A 300 -10.15 -0.89 14.40
C LEU A 300 -10.91 -2.21 14.56
N GLU A 301 -10.93 -2.80 15.76
CA GLU A 301 -11.73 -4.01 16.07
C GLU A 301 -13.24 -3.73 16.03
N GLY A 302 -13.68 -2.58 16.54
CA GLY A 302 -15.08 -2.20 16.64
C GLY A 302 -15.72 -1.74 15.33
N GLN A 303 -14.97 -1.66 14.22
CA GLN A 303 -15.52 -1.19 12.94
C GLN A 303 -16.40 -2.28 12.28
N PRO A 304 -17.59 -1.91 11.76
CA PRO A 304 -18.40 -2.82 10.98
C PRO A 304 -17.65 -3.20 9.69
N VAL A 305 -17.80 -4.46 9.30
CA VAL A 305 -17.24 -5.03 8.05
C VAL A 305 -18.08 -4.62 6.84
#